data_a53d7228d112dd970a5f7146b12d0f03
#
_entry.id   a53d7228d112dd970a5f7146b12d0f03
#
_cell.length_a   1.000
_cell.length_b   1.000
_cell.length_c   1.000
_cell.angle_alpha   90.00
_cell.angle_beta   90.00
_cell.angle_gamma   90.00
#
_symmetry.space_group_name_H-M   'P 1'
#
loop_
_entity.id
_entity.type
_entity.pdbx_description
1 polymer ?
#
loop_
_entity_poly.entity_id
_entity_poly.type
_entity_poly.pdbx_seq_one_letter_code
_entity_poly.pdbx_strand_id
1 'polypeptide(L)'
;MIDFSVLQKCLLQACFFKRHDDQVIKTEHQRRANKLEQVTYEHAGEIIEIENHLLKKCKDSFNSKASGCSYQCDCDGIFLLQVGDKDYIVYSEMKSNFDEKAIWQISSSVVRTKLLLSSIKDFGLENYQELGIIISYPIPIDIKIDDNDSFKTNKRKMMSTYDEAIHRCKTELKKGKSTKINGSDFSMHDAHIAEQYQPNDMIIKHVEVPAGNTSCSVNIDDLIASL
;
A
#
# COMPACT_ATOMS: atom_id res chain seq x y z
N MET A 1 6.51 21.40 -1.09
CA MET A 1 6.21 21.37 0.38
C MET A 1 4.71 21.39 0.56
N ILE A 2 4.18 20.34 1.18
CA ILE A 2 2.75 20.20 1.43
C ILE A 2 2.33 21.31 2.39
N ASP A 3 1.47 22.22 1.96
CA ASP A 3 0.90 23.20 2.89
C ASP A 3 -0.19 22.54 3.73
N PHE A 4 0.19 22.06 4.90
CA PHE A 4 -0.72 21.42 5.86
C PHE A 4 -1.89 22.34 6.23
N SER A 5 -1.72 23.67 6.17
CA SER A 5 -2.80 24.60 6.44
C SER A 5 -3.92 24.52 5.38
N VAL A 6 -3.58 24.17 4.14
CA VAL A 6 -4.55 23.95 3.08
C VAL A 6 -5.34 22.67 3.34
N LEU A 7 -4.65 21.58 3.72
CA LEU A 7 -5.31 20.32 4.08
C LEU A 7 -6.28 20.49 5.25
N GLN A 8 -5.88 21.23 6.28
CA GLN A 8 -6.73 21.50 7.45
C GLN A 8 -7.96 22.39 7.12
N LYS A 9 -7.81 23.34 6.21
CA LYS A 9 -8.91 24.26 5.83
C LYS A 9 -9.92 23.58 4.92
N CYS A 10 -9.49 22.70 4.05
CA CYS A 10 -10.36 22.04 3.07
C CYS A 10 -11.21 20.93 3.67
N LEU A 11 -10.75 20.28 4.71
CA LEU A 11 -11.46 19.19 5.37
C LEU A 11 -11.98 19.70 6.72
N LEU A 12 -13.29 19.90 6.78
CA LEU A 12 -14.06 20.47 7.89
C LEU A 12 -13.82 19.84 9.29
N GLN A 13 -12.96 18.84 9.39
CA GLN A 13 -12.58 18.23 10.66
C GLN A 13 -11.07 17.96 10.66
N ALA A 14 -10.33 18.69 11.46
CA ALA A 14 -8.88 18.56 11.67
C ALA A 14 -8.39 17.15 12.12
N CYS A 15 -9.30 16.18 12.28
CA CYS A 15 -9.01 14.84 12.75
C CYS A 15 -8.61 13.85 11.64
N PHE A 16 -8.59 14.27 10.37
CA PHE A 16 -8.29 13.35 9.25
C PHE A 16 -6.82 13.32 8.87
N PHE A 17 -6.07 14.35 9.22
CA PHE A 17 -4.64 14.42 8.99
C PHE A 17 -3.96 14.65 10.32
N LYS A 18 -3.01 13.79 10.64
CA LYS A 18 -2.14 13.93 11.80
C LYS A 18 -0.75 14.30 11.36
N ARG A 19 -0.20 15.30 12.00
CA ARG A 19 1.18 15.73 11.80
C ARG A 19 2.07 15.06 12.83
N HIS A 20 3.18 14.51 12.36
CA HIS A 20 4.24 13.92 13.18
C HIS A 20 5.57 14.54 12.76
N ASP A 21 6.47 14.75 13.70
CA ASP A 21 7.73 15.43 13.40
C ASP A 21 8.72 14.50 12.68
N ASP A 22 8.94 13.29 13.19
CA ASP A 22 9.98 12.39 12.70
C ASP A 22 9.60 10.91 12.70
N GLN A 23 8.50 10.54 13.37
CA GLN A 23 8.10 9.14 13.46
C GLN A 23 6.59 8.93 13.62
N VAL A 24 6.12 7.82 13.07
CA VAL A 24 4.75 7.32 13.25
C VAL A 24 4.78 5.89 13.73
N ILE A 25 4.00 5.57 14.77
CA ILE A 25 3.85 4.21 15.28
C ILE A 25 2.49 3.66 14.89
N LYS A 26 2.50 2.52 14.20
CA LYS A 26 1.30 1.75 13.89
C LYS A 26 1.28 0.47 14.72
N THR A 27 0.13 0.18 15.30
CA THR A 27 -0.06 -0.99 16.18
C THR A 27 -1.25 -1.82 15.70
N GLU A 28 -1.04 -3.11 15.56
CA GLU A 28 -2.11 -4.07 15.31
C GLU A 28 -2.84 -4.38 16.63
N HIS A 29 -4.14 -4.16 16.67
CA HIS A 29 -4.93 -4.35 17.89
C HIS A 29 -5.26 -5.83 18.20
N GLN A 30 -5.00 -6.75 17.28
CA GLN A 30 -5.24 -8.18 17.51
C GLN A 30 -4.02 -8.86 18.14
N ARG A 31 -3.91 -8.83 19.46
CA ARG A 31 -2.86 -9.55 20.20
C ARG A 31 -3.01 -11.06 20.00
N ARG A 32 -2.18 -11.63 19.16
CA ARG A 32 -2.00 -13.09 19.03
C ARG A 32 -0.52 -13.39 19.19
N ALA A 33 -0.20 -14.44 19.94
CA ALA A 33 1.18 -14.86 20.14
C ALA A 33 1.91 -15.03 18.79
N ASN A 34 3.15 -14.53 18.70
CA ASN A 34 4.03 -14.61 17.52
C ASN A 34 3.53 -13.85 16.28
N LYS A 35 2.93 -12.68 16.47
CA LYS A 35 2.55 -11.80 15.36
C LYS A 35 3.30 -10.48 15.41
N LEU A 36 3.46 -9.87 14.23
CA LEU A 36 3.91 -8.48 14.13
C LEU A 36 2.83 -7.57 14.73
N GLU A 37 3.16 -6.91 15.83
CA GLU A 37 2.22 -6.08 16.59
C GLU A 37 2.44 -4.59 16.36
N GLN A 38 3.69 -4.19 16.07
CA GLN A 38 4.04 -2.78 15.97
C GLN A 38 5.07 -2.52 14.87
N VAL A 39 4.85 -1.44 14.13
CA VAL A 39 5.84 -0.87 13.22
C VAL A 39 6.02 0.60 13.54
N THR A 40 7.28 1.01 13.68
CA THR A 40 7.68 2.42 13.77
C THR A 40 8.21 2.85 12.42
N TYR A 41 7.61 3.88 11.83
CA TYR A 41 8.08 4.51 10.60
C TYR A 41 8.87 5.75 10.98
N GLU A 42 10.09 5.84 10.47
CA GLU A 42 11.02 6.93 10.74
C GLU A 42 11.30 7.70 9.44
N HIS A 43 11.38 9.02 9.55
CA HIS A 43 11.68 9.93 8.45
C HIS A 43 12.41 11.17 9.00
N ALA A 44 13.38 11.68 8.26
CA ALA A 44 14.19 12.86 8.68
C ALA A 44 13.42 14.19 8.64
N GLY A 45 12.12 14.18 8.38
CA GLY A 45 11.27 15.36 8.29
C GLY A 45 9.87 15.12 8.79
N GLU A 46 8.98 16.02 8.43
CA GLU A 46 7.56 15.93 8.79
C GLU A 46 6.84 14.80 8.06
N ILE A 47 6.05 14.01 8.79
CA ILE A 47 5.15 13.02 8.27
C ILE A 47 3.71 13.50 8.48
N ILE A 48 2.92 13.55 7.42
CA ILE A 48 1.48 13.79 7.50
C ILE A 48 0.77 12.45 7.30
N GLU A 49 0.18 11.93 8.35
CA GLU A 49 -0.61 10.72 8.31
C GLU A 49 -2.05 11.00 7.88
N ILE A 50 -2.55 10.26 6.89
CA ILE A 50 -3.98 10.23 6.55
C ILE A 50 -4.66 9.17 7.40
N GLU A 51 -5.61 9.59 8.21
CA GLU A 51 -6.36 8.69 9.09
C GLU A 51 -7.25 7.72 8.28
N ASN A 52 -7.08 6.43 8.50
CA ASN A 52 -7.88 5.38 7.87
C ASN A 52 -9.39 5.55 8.08
N HIS A 53 -9.80 6.20 9.16
CA HIS A 53 -11.19 6.50 9.44
C HIS A 53 -11.87 7.33 8.33
N LEU A 54 -11.14 8.25 7.68
CA LEU A 54 -11.67 9.01 6.54
C LEU A 54 -11.93 8.10 5.35
N LEU A 55 -10.96 7.24 5.02
CA LEU A 55 -11.09 6.29 3.91
C LEU A 55 -12.20 5.26 4.16
N LYS A 56 -12.43 4.88 5.42
CA LYS A 56 -13.55 4.01 5.81
C LYS A 56 -14.91 4.66 5.53
N LYS A 57 -15.07 5.96 5.68
CA LYS A 57 -16.31 6.66 5.33
C LYS A 57 -16.58 6.66 3.83
N CYS A 58 -15.54 6.67 3.00
CA CYS A 58 -15.69 6.55 1.55
C CYS A 58 -15.94 5.11 1.08
N LYS A 59 -15.76 4.12 1.96
CA LYS A 59 -15.86 2.70 1.64
C LYS A 59 -17.20 2.30 1.02
N ASP A 60 -18.29 2.81 1.56
CA ASP A 60 -19.64 2.46 1.12
C ASP A 60 -19.99 3.04 -0.26
N SER A 61 -19.22 4.03 -0.73
CA SER A 61 -19.37 4.60 -2.06
C SER A 61 -18.87 3.66 -3.16
N PHE A 62 -18.05 2.66 -2.81
CA PHE A 62 -17.53 1.66 -3.72
C PHE A 62 -18.27 0.33 -3.53
N ASN A 63 -19.40 0.18 -4.20
CA ASN A 63 -20.20 -1.05 -4.08
C ASN A 63 -19.62 -2.17 -4.95
N SER A 64 -18.94 -3.11 -4.31
CA SER A 64 -18.16 -4.17 -4.92
C SER A 64 -18.92 -5.47 -5.20
N LYS A 65 -20.22 -5.55 -4.89
CA LYS A 65 -20.97 -6.80 -5.02
C LYS A 65 -21.07 -7.31 -6.46
N ALA A 66 -20.87 -6.44 -7.44
CA ALA A 66 -21.01 -6.81 -8.86
C ALA A 66 -19.73 -7.39 -9.49
N SER A 67 -18.52 -7.09 -8.95
CA SER A 67 -17.26 -7.43 -9.62
C SER A 67 -16.36 -8.37 -8.84
N GLY A 68 -16.70 -8.73 -7.61
CA GLY A 68 -15.82 -9.54 -6.76
C GLY A 68 -14.57 -8.76 -6.25
N CYS A 69 -14.37 -7.54 -6.70
CA CYS A 69 -13.24 -6.70 -6.33
C CYS A 69 -13.68 -5.62 -5.36
N SER A 70 -13.06 -5.61 -4.21
CA SER A 70 -13.44 -4.72 -3.14
C SER A 70 -12.39 -3.63 -2.95
N TYR A 71 -12.64 -2.42 -3.46
CA TYR A 71 -11.93 -1.22 -2.99
C TYR A 71 -12.28 -0.87 -1.54
N GLN A 72 -12.77 -1.84 -0.81
CA GLN A 72 -13.12 -1.74 0.60
C GLN A 72 -11.99 -2.15 1.54
N CYS A 73 -10.87 -2.64 1.01
CA CYS A 73 -9.72 -3.00 1.80
C CYS A 73 -8.87 -1.75 2.07
N ASP A 74 -8.46 -1.57 3.32
CA ASP A 74 -7.58 -0.48 3.74
C ASP A 74 -6.20 -1.03 4.07
N CYS A 75 -5.14 -0.31 3.69
CA CYS A 75 -3.81 -0.54 4.27
C CYS A 75 -3.72 0.10 5.66
N ASP A 76 -2.72 -0.30 6.44
CA ASP A 76 -2.58 0.10 7.84
C ASP A 76 -2.07 1.54 8.02
N GLY A 77 -1.33 2.07 7.04
CA GLY A 77 -0.79 3.42 7.10
C GLY A 77 -0.76 4.11 5.74
N ILE A 78 -1.07 5.40 5.72
CA ILE A 78 -0.91 6.27 4.55
C ILE A 78 -0.23 7.54 5.00
N PHE A 79 0.90 7.86 4.40
CA PHE A 79 1.75 8.97 4.80
C PHE A 79 2.06 9.88 3.61
N LEU A 80 1.96 11.19 3.81
CA LEU A 80 2.48 12.20 2.92
C LEU A 80 3.79 12.72 3.52
N LEU A 81 4.86 12.73 2.74
CA LEU A 81 6.17 13.19 3.20
C LEU A 81 7.03 13.67 2.03
N GLN A 82 8.09 14.37 2.34
CA GLN A 82 9.03 14.88 1.35
C GLN A 82 10.43 14.31 1.61
N VAL A 83 11.03 13.67 0.61
CA VAL A 83 12.41 13.20 0.66
C VAL A 83 13.23 13.94 -0.40
N GLY A 84 14.17 14.75 0.05
CA GLY A 84 14.89 15.66 -0.84
C GLY A 84 13.95 16.73 -1.43
N ASP A 85 13.87 16.78 -2.75
CA ASP A 85 13.00 17.69 -3.52
C ASP A 85 11.72 17.01 -4.04
N LYS A 86 11.46 15.75 -3.65
CA LYS A 86 10.32 14.96 -4.14
C LYS A 86 9.30 14.72 -3.05
N ASP A 87 8.04 14.86 -3.42
CA ASP A 87 6.91 14.52 -2.56
C ASP A 87 6.46 13.08 -2.79
N TYR A 88 6.13 12.37 -1.71
CA TYR A 88 5.71 10.96 -1.73
C TYR A 88 4.38 10.76 -1.03
N ILE A 89 3.59 9.83 -1.59
CA ILE A 89 2.49 9.18 -0.88
C ILE A 89 2.92 7.74 -0.59
N VAL A 90 3.10 7.43 0.69
CA VAL A 90 3.53 6.11 1.14
C VAL A 90 2.33 5.34 1.67
N TYR A 91 2.07 4.16 1.11
CA TYR A 91 1.04 3.23 1.54
C TYR A 91 1.69 2.04 2.22
N SER A 92 1.30 1.74 3.44
CA SER A 92 1.93 0.66 4.20
C SER A 92 0.92 -0.35 4.71
N GLU A 93 1.26 -1.61 4.58
CA GLU A 93 0.49 -2.75 5.06
C GLU A 93 1.35 -3.67 5.91
N MET A 94 0.86 -4.00 7.12
CA MET A 94 1.50 -4.91 8.06
C MET A 94 0.87 -6.28 7.98
N LYS A 95 1.70 -7.31 7.86
CA LYS A 95 1.24 -8.71 7.86
C LYS A 95 2.17 -9.58 8.70
N SER A 96 1.62 -10.43 9.56
CA SER A 96 2.44 -11.46 10.22
C SER A 96 2.98 -12.49 9.22
N ASN A 97 2.17 -12.86 8.22
CA ASN A 97 2.61 -13.68 7.09
C ASN A 97 2.30 -12.93 5.81
N PHE A 98 3.23 -12.96 4.86
CA PHE A 98 2.99 -12.35 3.56
C PHE A 98 1.77 -12.97 2.90
N ASP A 99 0.81 -12.12 2.54
CA ASP A 99 -0.41 -12.48 1.83
C ASP A 99 -0.56 -11.56 0.61
N GLU A 100 -0.95 -12.13 -0.51
CA GLU A 100 -1.26 -11.38 -1.75
C GLU A 100 -2.31 -10.30 -1.54
N LYS A 101 -3.17 -10.48 -0.54
CA LYS A 101 -4.14 -9.49 -0.12
C LYS A 101 -3.52 -8.16 0.29
N ALA A 102 -2.26 -8.14 0.75
CA ALA A 102 -1.55 -6.90 1.07
C ALA A 102 -1.41 -5.97 -0.15
N ILE A 103 -1.14 -6.54 -1.32
CA ILE A 103 -1.06 -5.78 -2.58
C ILE A 103 -2.41 -5.15 -2.91
N TRP A 104 -3.48 -5.90 -2.70
CA TRP A 104 -4.85 -5.40 -2.85
C TRP A 104 -5.20 -4.26 -1.90
N GLN A 105 -4.83 -4.38 -0.65
CA GLN A 105 -5.11 -3.36 0.35
C GLN A 105 -4.41 -2.07 -0.01
N ILE A 106 -3.14 -2.15 -0.43
CA ILE A 106 -2.39 -0.99 -0.90
C ILE A 106 -3.08 -0.37 -2.13
N SER A 107 -3.36 -1.16 -3.17
CA SER A 107 -3.97 -0.65 -4.42
C SER A 107 -5.34 -0.02 -4.20
N SER A 108 -6.15 -0.65 -3.34
CA SER A 108 -7.45 -0.10 -2.93
C SER A 108 -7.32 1.23 -2.20
N SER A 109 -6.31 1.36 -1.35
CA SER A 109 -6.03 2.59 -0.63
C SER A 109 -5.54 3.70 -1.57
N VAL A 110 -4.75 3.37 -2.61
CA VAL A 110 -4.33 4.34 -3.64
C VAL A 110 -5.54 4.99 -4.28
N VAL A 111 -6.49 4.22 -4.79
CA VAL A 111 -7.67 4.75 -5.47
C VAL A 111 -8.44 5.72 -4.57
N ARG A 112 -8.70 5.34 -3.33
CA ARG A 112 -9.47 6.18 -2.41
C ARG A 112 -8.71 7.41 -1.95
N THR A 113 -7.42 7.29 -1.73
CA THR A 113 -6.56 8.41 -1.36
C THR A 113 -6.52 9.43 -2.50
N LYS A 114 -6.33 8.98 -3.73
CA LYS A 114 -6.34 9.88 -4.90
C LYS A 114 -7.67 10.59 -5.06
N LEU A 115 -8.79 9.88 -4.92
CA LEU A 115 -10.13 10.50 -4.95
C LEU A 115 -10.30 11.54 -3.87
N LEU A 116 -9.84 11.26 -2.65
CA LEU A 116 -9.89 12.20 -1.55
C LEU A 116 -9.04 13.44 -1.83
N LEU A 117 -7.76 13.23 -2.17
CA LEU A 117 -6.81 14.33 -2.36
C LEU A 117 -7.16 15.17 -3.60
N SER A 118 -7.71 14.56 -4.66
CA SER A 118 -8.18 15.29 -5.84
C SER A 118 -9.36 16.22 -5.57
N SER A 119 -10.08 16.03 -4.48
CA SER A 119 -11.14 16.92 -4.05
C SER A 119 -10.63 18.21 -3.39
N ILE A 120 -9.34 18.23 -3.06
CA ILE A 120 -8.69 19.40 -2.45
C ILE A 120 -8.16 20.30 -3.56
N LYS A 121 -8.64 21.54 -3.59
CA LYS A 121 -8.20 22.52 -4.58
C LYS A 121 -6.69 22.71 -4.54
N ASP A 122 -6.07 22.70 -5.69
CA ASP A 122 -4.62 22.95 -5.89
C ASP A 122 -3.70 21.91 -5.24
N PHE A 123 -4.20 20.72 -4.96
CA PHE A 123 -3.40 19.62 -4.38
C PHE A 123 -2.57 18.91 -5.46
N GLY A 124 -2.02 19.28 -6.36
CA GLY A 124 -1.12 18.72 -7.37
C GLY A 124 -0.71 17.23 -7.21
N LEU A 125 -1.68 16.31 -7.28
CA LEU A 125 -1.44 14.85 -7.13
C LEU A 125 -0.37 14.32 -8.09
N GLU A 126 -0.24 14.90 -9.27
CA GLU A 126 0.72 14.55 -10.29
C GLU A 126 2.19 14.79 -9.87
N ASN A 127 2.40 15.58 -8.81
CA ASN A 127 3.73 15.87 -8.28
C ASN A 127 4.21 14.82 -7.28
N TYR A 128 3.32 13.91 -6.85
CA TYR A 128 3.64 12.89 -5.87
C TYR A 128 4.08 11.59 -6.51
N GLN A 129 5.12 10.98 -5.95
CA GLN A 129 5.50 9.61 -6.24
C GLN A 129 4.79 8.65 -5.28
N GLU A 130 4.36 7.51 -5.79
CA GLU A 130 3.64 6.51 -5.00
C GLU A 130 4.59 5.38 -4.58
N LEU A 131 4.61 5.06 -3.29
CA LEU A 131 5.39 3.96 -2.71
C LEU A 131 4.48 3.05 -1.87
N GLY A 132 4.45 1.76 -2.20
CA GLY A 132 3.85 0.73 -1.37
C GLY A 132 4.90 0.03 -0.51
N ILE A 133 4.63 -0.17 0.76
CA ILE A 133 5.50 -0.91 1.69
C ILE A 133 4.69 -2.06 2.29
N ILE A 134 5.14 -3.29 2.07
CA ILE A 134 4.59 -4.46 2.75
C ILE A 134 5.60 -4.92 3.81
N ILE A 135 5.17 -4.96 5.06
CA ILE A 135 6.00 -5.36 6.17
C ILE A 135 5.49 -6.69 6.69
N SER A 136 6.31 -7.72 6.60
CA SER A 136 5.92 -9.06 7.09
C SER A 136 7.10 -9.90 7.49
N TYR A 137 6.82 -11.03 8.12
CA TYR A 137 7.81 -12.10 8.25
C TYR A 137 8.27 -12.61 6.89
N PRO A 138 9.39 -13.38 6.82
CA PRO A 138 9.93 -13.89 5.58
C PRO A 138 8.84 -14.54 4.72
N ILE A 139 8.84 -14.22 3.43
CA ILE A 139 7.94 -14.86 2.47
C ILE A 139 8.32 -16.34 2.34
N PRO A 140 7.45 -17.30 2.69
CA PRO A 140 7.79 -18.71 2.62
C PRO A 140 8.30 -19.09 1.23
N ILE A 141 9.43 -19.79 1.19
CA ILE A 141 9.90 -20.45 -0.03
C ILE A 141 8.97 -21.64 -0.21
N ASP A 142 8.11 -21.62 -1.22
CA ASP A 142 7.30 -22.78 -1.58
C ASP A 142 8.26 -23.89 -2.04
N ILE A 143 8.61 -24.79 -1.12
CA ILE A 143 9.54 -25.92 -1.35
C ILE A 143 8.92 -26.99 -2.26
N LYS A 144 7.69 -26.83 -2.65
CA LYS A 144 7.00 -27.70 -3.61
C LYS A 144 6.79 -27.01 -4.94
N ILE A 145 7.84 -26.93 -5.73
CA ILE A 145 7.69 -26.97 -7.18
C ILE A 145 7.38 -28.44 -7.48
N ASP A 146 6.12 -28.80 -7.43
CA ASP A 146 5.69 -30.02 -8.07
C ASP A 146 5.96 -29.86 -9.56
N ASP A 147 6.96 -30.58 -10.06
CA ASP A 147 7.40 -30.56 -11.47
C ASP A 147 6.38 -31.17 -12.44
N ASN A 148 5.12 -31.25 -12.07
CA ASN A 148 4.05 -31.62 -12.96
C ASN A 148 3.66 -30.45 -13.88
N ASP A 149 4.46 -30.28 -14.92
CA ASP A 149 4.35 -29.22 -15.95
C ASP A 149 2.95 -29.13 -16.61
N SER A 150 2.23 -30.25 -16.68
CA SER A 150 0.89 -30.28 -17.28
C SER A 150 -0.18 -29.55 -16.46
N PHE A 151 -0.04 -29.54 -15.14
CA PHE A 151 -0.98 -28.83 -14.26
C PHE A 151 -0.74 -27.33 -14.25
N LYS A 152 0.54 -26.92 -14.35
CA LYS A 152 0.94 -25.50 -14.43
C LYS A 152 0.44 -24.83 -15.70
N THR A 153 0.49 -25.53 -16.84
CA THR A 153 0.08 -24.99 -18.14
C THR A 153 -1.43 -24.74 -18.21
N ASN A 154 -2.23 -25.63 -17.62
CA ASN A 154 -3.68 -25.46 -17.58
C ASN A 154 -4.13 -24.40 -16.58
N LYS A 155 -3.47 -24.29 -15.43
CA LYS A 155 -3.76 -23.27 -14.42
C LYS A 155 -3.36 -21.87 -14.91
N ARG A 156 -2.23 -21.72 -15.62
CA ARG A 156 -1.83 -20.45 -16.24
C ARG A 156 -2.81 -19.97 -17.31
N LYS A 157 -3.40 -20.86 -18.09
CA LYS A 157 -4.42 -20.49 -19.10
C LYS A 157 -5.73 -19.97 -18.50
N MET A 158 -5.98 -20.20 -17.22
CA MET A 158 -7.19 -19.78 -16.52
C MET A 158 -6.95 -18.62 -15.54
N MET A 159 -5.70 -18.18 -15.35
CA MET A 159 -5.43 -17.02 -14.52
C MET A 159 -5.88 -15.74 -15.24
N SER A 160 -6.57 -14.87 -14.51
CA SER A 160 -6.85 -13.51 -14.99
C SER A 160 -5.55 -12.70 -15.08
N THR A 161 -5.53 -11.67 -15.90
CA THR A 161 -4.38 -10.74 -15.98
C THR A 161 -4.00 -10.18 -14.60
N TYR A 162 -5.00 -9.99 -13.77
CA TYR A 162 -4.84 -9.60 -12.39
C TYR A 162 -4.05 -10.62 -11.56
N ASP A 163 -4.45 -11.90 -11.64
CA ASP A 163 -3.76 -12.98 -10.90
C ASP A 163 -2.31 -13.11 -11.36
N GLU A 164 -2.03 -12.89 -12.64
CA GLU A 164 -0.67 -12.88 -13.19
C GLU A 164 0.14 -11.71 -12.63
N ALA A 165 -0.42 -10.51 -12.54
CA ALA A 165 0.23 -9.34 -11.97
C ALA A 165 0.58 -9.56 -10.50
N ILE A 166 -0.35 -10.05 -9.71
CA ILE A 166 -0.13 -10.37 -8.30
C ILE A 166 0.93 -11.46 -8.13
N HIS A 167 0.87 -12.51 -8.95
CA HIS A 167 1.89 -13.58 -8.91
C HIS A 167 3.28 -13.05 -9.27
N ARG A 168 3.39 -12.19 -10.28
CA ARG A 168 4.64 -11.50 -10.64
C ARG A 168 5.17 -10.70 -9.46
N CYS A 169 4.34 -9.83 -8.88
CA CYS A 169 4.70 -9.02 -7.72
C CYS A 169 5.22 -9.87 -6.56
N LYS A 170 4.47 -10.91 -6.18
CA LYS A 170 4.89 -11.85 -5.13
C LYS A 170 6.25 -12.49 -5.44
N THR A 171 6.47 -12.90 -6.68
CA THR A 171 7.72 -13.53 -7.10
C THR A 171 8.90 -12.59 -7.00
N GLU A 172 8.76 -11.33 -7.41
CA GLU A 172 9.82 -10.33 -7.32
C GLU A 172 10.10 -9.93 -5.87
N LEU A 173 9.07 -9.72 -5.06
CA LEU A 173 9.22 -9.40 -3.64
C LEU A 173 9.92 -10.52 -2.87
N LYS A 174 9.64 -11.80 -3.18
CA LYS A 174 10.35 -12.95 -2.61
C LYS A 174 11.85 -12.96 -2.92
N LYS A 175 12.26 -12.40 -4.04
CA LYS A 175 13.67 -12.27 -4.41
C LYS A 175 14.36 -11.06 -3.75
N GLY A 176 13.68 -10.38 -2.83
CA GLY A 176 14.17 -9.15 -2.20
C GLY A 176 14.22 -7.95 -3.14
N LYS A 177 13.52 -8.01 -4.27
CA LYS A 177 13.43 -6.91 -5.24
C LYS A 177 12.19 -6.06 -4.97
N SER A 178 12.25 -4.81 -5.42
CA SER A 178 11.04 -4.01 -5.58
C SER A 178 10.27 -4.49 -6.82
N THR A 179 8.96 -4.29 -6.83
CA THR A 179 8.11 -4.55 -7.99
C THR A 179 7.30 -3.30 -8.34
N LYS A 180 6.90 -3.18 -9.61
CA LYS A 180 6.04 -2.08 -10.06
C LYS A 180 4.63 -2.57 -10.32
N ILE A 181 3.67 -1.72 -9.96
CA ILE A 181 2.24 -1.95 -10.20
C ILE A 181 1.66 -0.77 -10.96
N ASN A 182 0.92 -1.07 -12.00
CA ASN A 182 0.16 -0.13 -12.80
C ASN A 182 -1.34 -0.38 -12.69
N GLY A 183 -2.14 0.64 -12.94
CA GLY A 183 -3.58 0.54 -13.02
C GLY A 183 -4.05 -0.51 -14.02
N SER A 184 -3.32 -0.70 -15.12
CA SER A 184 -3.59 -1.74 -16.11
C SER A 184 -3.52 -3.16 -15.54
N ASP A 185 -2.72 -3.39 -14.50
CA ASP A 185 -2.66 -4.68 -13.80
C ASP A 185 -3.98 -5.01 -13.10
N PHE A 186 -4.79 -3.99 -12.79
CA PHE A 186 -6.05 -4.09 -12.08
C PHE A 186 -7.28 -3.76 -12.94
N SER A 187 -7.09 -3.24 -14.15
CA SER A 187 -8.14 -2.69 -15.02
C SER A 187 -9.23 -3.68 -15.41
N MET A 188 -8.94 -4.98 -15.41
CA MET A 188 -9.97 -5.99 -15.69
C MET A 188 -11.02 -6.08 -14.59
N HIS A 189 -10.70 -5.63 -13.39
CA HIS A 189 -11.62 -5.69 -12.25
C HIS A 189 -12.39 -4.40 -12.05
N ASP A 190 -11.92 -3.27 -12.61
CA ASP A 190 -12.58 -1.98 -12.46
C ASP A 190 -12.41 -1.03 -13.65
N ALA A 191 -12.97 -1.44 -14.79
CA ALA A 191 -13.14 -0.57 -15.96
C ALA A 191 -13.93 0.73 -15.65
N HIS A 192 -14.46 0.87 -14.42
CA HIS A 192 -15.25 2.01 -13.99
C HIS A 192 -14.43 3.07 -13.21
N ILE A 193 -13.21 2.73 -12.79
CA ILE A 193 -12.33 3.69 -12.11
C ILE A 193 -11.49 4.42 -13.15
N ALA A 194 -11.60 5.74 -13.20
CA ALA A 194 -10.81 6.56 -14.11
C ALA A 194 -9.30 6.34 -13.86
N GLU A 195 -8.53 6.26 -14.94
CA GLU A 195 -7.10 5.92 -14.94
C GLU A 195 -6.29 6.80 -13.99
N GLN A 196 -6.62 8.08 -13.90
CA GLN A 196 -5.96 9.04 -13.00
C GLN A 196 -6.01 8.66 -11.51
N TYR A 197 -7.00 7.84 -11.10
CA TYR A 197 -7.13 7.37 -9.71
C TYR A 197 -6.50 6.01 -9.48
N GLN A 198 -6.08 5.33 -10.51
CA GLN A 198 -5.43 4.02 -10.40
C GLN A 198 -3.94 4.19 -10.02
N PRO A 199 -3.28 3.14 -9.50
CA PRO A 199 -1.83 3.14 -9.33
C PRO A 199 -1.12 3.48 -10.64
N ASN A 200 -0.11 4.35 -10.60
CA ASN A 200 0.66 4.73 -11.76
C ASN A 200 2.15 4.49 -11.48
N ASP A 201 2.70 3.44 -12.06
CA ASP A 201 4.09 3.00 -11.84
C ASP A 201 4.49 2.93 -10.35
N MET A 202 3.51 2.62 -9.49
CA MET A 202 3.74 2.54 -8.06
C MET A 202 4.75 1.44 -7.75
N ILE A 203 5.80 1.80 -7.05
CA ILE A 203 6.79 0.85 -6.57
C ILE A 203 6.29 0.22 -5.28
N ILE A 204 6.36 -1.12 -5.19
CA ILE A 204 6.12 -1.84 -3.93
C ILE A 204 7.43 -2.45 -3.47
N LYS A 205 7.72 -2.28 -2.17
CA LYS A 205 8.82 -2.93 -1.46
C LYS A 205 8.31 -3.85 -0.36
N HIS A 206 9.04 -4.92 -0.13
CA HIS A 206 8.86 -5.77 1.04
C HIS A 206 9.96 -5.50 2.05
N VAL A 207 9.55 -5.23 3.27
CA VAL A 207 10.44 -5.13 4.44
C VAL A 207 10.24 -6.41 5.26
N GLU A 208 11.29 -7.22 5.28
CA GLU A 208 11.28 -8.47 6.01
C GLU A 208 11.58 -8.24 7.49
N VAL A 209 10.72 -8.73 8.35
CA VAL A 209 10.90 -8.72 9.80
C VAL A 209 11.39 -10.11 10.23
N PRO A 210 12.48 -10.22 11.00
CA PRO A 210 12.93 -11.50 11.48
C PRO A 210 11.83 -12.25 12.23
N ALA A 211 11.70 -13.55 11.96
CA ALA A 211 10.69 -14.39 12.60
C ALA A 211 10.83 -14.34 14.12
N GLY A 212 9.70 -14.13 14.81
CA GLY A 212 9.65 -14.00 16.26
C GLY A 212 9.73 -12.57 16.80
N ASN A 213 10.11 -11.60 15.98
CA ASN A 213 10.01 -10.19 16.39
C ASN A 213 8.57 -9.72 16.29
N THR A 214 8.09 -9.08 17.35
CA THR A 214 6.74 -8.49 17.39
C THR A 214 6.73 -7.03 16.96
N SER A 215 7.90 -6.42 16.77
CA SER A 215 8.05 -5.03 16.35
C SER A 215 9.23 -4.86 15.41
N CYS A 216 9.18 -3.81 14.59
CA CYS A 216 10.29 -3.35 13.76
C CYS A 216 10.24 -1.84 13.55
N SER A 217 11.40 -1.26 13.17
CA SER A 217 11.48 0.12 12.64
C SER A 217 11.75 0.08 11.14
N VAL A 218 11.17 1.01 10.43
CA VAL A 218 11.33 1.22 8.98
C VAL A 218 11.74 2.66 8.73
N ASN A 219 12.98 2.87 8.30
CA ASN A 219 13.42 4.18 7.84
C ASN A 219 12.96 4.38 6.40
N ILE A 220 12.04 5.32 6.21
CA ILE A 220 11.43 5.58 4.87
C ILE A 220 12.46 6.22 3.93
N ASP A 221 13.34 7.07 4.45
CA ASP A 221 14.37 7.74 3.63
C ASP A 221 15.33 6.72 3.02
N ASP A 222 15.80 5.75 3.82
CA ASP A 222 16.67 4.67 3.36
C ASP A 222 15.97 3.78 2.34
N LEU A 223 14.68 3.49 2.56
CA LEU A 223 13.87 2.75 1.60
C LEU A 223 13.79 3.46 0.25
N ILE A 224 13.52 4.76 0.26
CA ILE A 224 13.42 5.58 -0.95
C ILE A 224 14.77 5.70 -1.64
N ALA A 225 15.85 5.91 -0.88
CA ALA A 225 17.21 5.99 -1.42
C ALA A 225 17.66 4.69 -2.12
N SER A 226 17.04 3.56 -1.78
CA SER A 226 17.32 2.24 -2.36
C SER A 226 16.41 1.88 -3.57
N LEU A 227 15.56 2.80 -4.05
CA LEU A 227 14.73 2.64 -5.25
C LEU A 227 15.53 2.88 -6.52
#